data_dc6cdd8fbff80c36ef16052b293937f6
#
_entry.id   dc6cdd8fbff80c36ef16052b293937f6
#
_cell.length_a   1.000
_cell.length_b   1.000
_cell.length_c   1.000
_cell.angle_alpha   90.00
_cell.angle_beta   90.00
_cell.angle_gamma   90.00
#
_symmetry.space_group_name_H-M   'P 1'
#
loop_
_entity.id
_entity.type
_entity.pdbx_description
1 polymer ?
#
loop_
_entity_poly.entity_id
_entity_poly.type
_entity_poly.pdbx_seq_one_letter_code
_entity_poly.pdbx_strand_id
1 'polypeptide(L)' 'MSPETETIRIVVNGEPRETPSGLNLEQVLRFLEVDPPRVAVERNREIVRRPEWNSTTIRSGDSLEIVQFVGGG' A
#
# COMPACT_ATOMS: atom_id res chain seq x y z
N MET A 1 27.78 1.62 -2.58
CA MET A 1 26.73 1.11 -2.28
C MET A 1 25.64 2.01 -2.09
N SER A 2 24.59 1.68 -2.53
CA SER A 2 23.55 2.56 -2.66
C SER A 2 22.46 2.30 -1.69
N PRO A 3 22.26 3.13 -0.78
CA PRO A 3 21.22 2.91 0.20
C PRO A 3 19.83 3.19 -0.30
N GLU A 4 19.72 3.70 -1.49
CA GLU A 4 18.41 4.03 -1.94
C GLU A 4 17.57 2.82 -2.23
N THR A 5 18.15 1.64 -2.20
CA THR A 5 17.36 0.46 -2.43
C THR A 5 16.94 -0.23 -1.16
N GLU A 6 16.91 0.49 -0.06
CA GLU A 6 16.40 -0.12 1.15
C GLU A 6 14.97 -0.57 0.96
N THR A 7 14.66 -1.70 1.57
CA THR A 7 13.31 -2.22 1.54
C THR A 7 12.74 -2.27 2.94
N ILE A 8 11.43 -2.28 3.00
CA ILE A 8 10.72 -2.46 4.26
C ILE A 8 9.80 -3.67 4.10
N ARG A 9 9.37 -4.20 5.22
CA ARG A 9 8.44 -5.30 5.22
C ARG A 9 7.11 -4.83 5.75
N ILE A 10 6.07 -5.10 5.00
CA ILE A 10 4.70 -4.78 5.38
C ILE A 10 3.88 -6.04 5.25
N VAL A 11 2.63 -5.96 5.72
CA VAL A 11 1.69 -7.07 5.58
C VAL A 11 0.57 -6.58 4.68
N VAL A 12 0.25 -7.35 3.65
CA VAL A 12 -0.81 -7.00 2.73
C VAL A 12 -1.81 -8.14 2.72
N ASN A 13 -3.02 -7.86 3.18
CA ASN A 13 -4.08 -8.88 3.28
C ASN A 13 -3.57 -10.12 3.99
N GLY A 14 -2.83 -9.91 5.07
CA GLY A 14 -2.33 -11.00 5.89
C GLY A 14 -1.05 -11.64 5.41
N GLU A 15 -0.48 -11.19 4.32
CA GLU A 15 0.74 -11.79 3.78
C GLU A 15 1.91 -10.82 3.85
N PRO A 16 3.06 -11.28 4.30
CA PRO A 16 4.24 -10.40 4.31
C PRO A 16 4.68 -10.07 2.90
N ARG A 17 5.03 -8.82 2.69
CA ARG A 17 5.54 -8.34 1.42
C ARG A 17 6.65 -7.35 1.66
N GLU A 18 7.56 -7.29 0.72
CA GLU A 18 8.63 -6.29 0.78
C GLU A 18 8.41 -5.25 -0.28
N THR A 19 8.61 -4.01 0.09
CA THR A 19 8.52 -2.91 -0.86
C THR A 19 9.70 -1.99 -0.62
N PRO A 20 10.04 -1.16 -1.61
CA PRO A 20 11.05 -0.13 -1.35
C PRO A 20 10.58 0.81 -0.25
N SER A 21 11.53 1.32 0.51
CA SER A 21 11.20 2.29 1.54
C SER A 21 10.92 3.64 0.92
N GLY A 22 10.21 4.48 1.66
CA GLY A 22 9.99 5.85 1.23
C GLY A 22 8.82 6.06 0.30
N LEU A 23 8.03 5.03 0.06
CA LEU A 23 6.89 5.16 -0.85
C LEU A 23 5.65 5.60 -0.10
N ASN A 24 4.81 6.35 -0.78
CA ASN A 24 3.47 6.61 -0.26
C ASN A 24 2.53 5.47 -0.65
N LEU A 25 1.32 5.52 -0.15
CA LEU A 25 0.39 4.42 -0.37
C LEU A 25 0.09 4.23 -1.85
N GLU A 26 -0.07 5.31 -2.59
CA GLU A 26 -0.36 5.18 -4.01
C GLU A 26 0.79 4.48 -4.72
N GLN A 27 2.02 4.82 -4.37
CA GLN A 27 3.17 4.19 -4.98
C GLN A 27 3.29 2.72 -4.60
N VAL A 28 2.94 2.39 -3.34
CA VAL A 28 2.97 0.99 -2.93
C VAL A 28 1.94 0.19 -3.71
N LEU A 29 0.74 0.75 -3.91
CA LEU A 29 -0.27 0.04 -4.68
C LEU A 29 0.21 -0.23 -6.10
N ARG A 30 0.87 0.74 -6.72
CA ARG A 30 1.41 0.52 -8.05
C ARG A 30 2.52 -0.51 -8.05
N PHE A 31 3.36 -0.48 -7.02
CA PHE A 31 4.43 -1.47 -6.91
C PHE A 31 3.85 -2.87 -6.80
N LEU A 32 2.74 -3.02 -6.09
CA LEU A 32 2.09 -4.31 -5.93
C LEU A 32 1.18 -4.67 -7.11
N GLU A 33 1.13 -3.80 -8.10
CA GLU A 33 0.33 -4.02 -9.31
C GLU A 33 -1.16 -4.10 -9.00
N VAL A 34 -1.59 -3.30 -8.05
CA VAL A 34 -2.99 -3.19 -7.71
C VAL A 34 -3.60 -2.05 -8.51
N ASP A 35 -4.80 -2.26 -9.02
CA ASP A 35 -5.48 -1.24 -9.82
C ASP A 35 -6.13 -0.22 -8.90
N PRO A 36 -5.53 0.95 -8.72
CA PRO A 36 -6.02 1.88 -7.71
C PRO A 36 -7.46 2.32 -7.86
N PRO A 37 -7.99 2.52 -9.07
CA PRO A 37 -9.36 2.99 -9.17
C PRO A 37 -10.40 2.04 -8.63
N ARG A 38 -10.02 0.82 -8.37
CA ARG A 38 -11.01 -0.17 -8.01
C ARG A 38 -10.81 -0.77 -6.65
N VAL A 39 -10.12 -0.06 -5.75
CA VAL A 39 -9.84 -0.66 -4.45
C VAL A 39 -10.17 0.31 -3.34
N ALA A 40 -10.46 -0.26 -2.19
CA ALA A 40 -10.50 0.46 -0.93
C ALA A 40 -9.35 -0.06 -0.08
N VAL A 41 -8.74 0.80 0.69
CA VAL A 41 -7.55 0.45 1.44
C VAL A 41 -7.70 0.86 2.89
N GLU A 42 -7.36 -0.07 3.79
CA GLU A 42 -7.17 0.24 5.20
C GLU A 42 -5.70 0.10 5.53
N ARG A 43 -5.21 1.02 6.32
CA ARG A 43 -3.85 0.94 6.84
C ARG A 43 -3.94 0.88 8.35
N ASN A 44 -3.45 -0.20 8.92
CA ASN A 44 -3.49 -0.42 10.36
C ASN A 44 -4.91 -0.24 10.89
N ARG A 45 -5.86 -0.81 10.13
CA ARG A 45 -7.28 -0.87 10.50
C ARG A 45 -8.00 0.46 10.36
N GLU A 46 -7.41 1.41 9.68
CA GLU A 46 -8.08 2.67 9.41
C GLU A 46 -8.17 2.88 7.92
N ILE A 47 -9.34 3.29 7.47
CA ILE A 47 -9.54 3.55 6.06
C ILE A 47 -8.71 4.75 5.65
N VAL A 48 -7.99 4.62 4.55
CA VAL A 48 -7.26 5.72 3.96
C VAL A 48 -8.00 6.13 2.70
N ARG A 49 -8.55 7.32 2.72
CA ARG A 49 -9.33 7.80 1.59
C ARG A 49 -8.41 8.14 0.44
N ARG A 50 -8.94 7.95 -0.77
CA ARG A 50 -8.12 8.12 -1.94
C ARG A 50 -7.37 9.45 -2.02
N PRO A 51 -7.98 10.58 -1.70
CA PRO A 51 -7.23 11.84 -1.75
C PRO A 51 -6.05 11.89 -0.79
N GLU A 52 -6.00 10.98 0.18
CA GLU A 52 -4.92 10.96 1.15
C GLU A 52 -3.83 9.97 0.80
N TRP A 53 -3.99 9.19 -0.26
CA TRP A 53 -3.04 8.14 -0.56
C TRP A 53 -1.64 8.69 -0.81
N ASN A 54 -1.54 9.78 -1.54
CA ASN A 54 -0.21 10.27 -1.89
C ASN A 54 0.45 11.05 -0.77
N SER A 55 -0.26 11.31 0.32
CA SER A 55 0.35 11.92 1.48
C SER A 55 0.51 10.94 2.64
N THR A 56 0.23 9.67 2.42
CA THR A 56 0.35 8.65 3.45
C THR A 56 1.60 7.82 3.18
N THR A 57 2.65 8.05 3.93
CA THR A 57 3.89 7.29 3.77
C THR A 57 3.73 5.93 4.43
N ILE A 58 4.10 4.88 3.70
CA ILE A 58 4.02 3.53 4.22
C ILE A 58 5.32 3.20 4.91
N ARG A 59 5.21 2.62 6.10
CA ARG A 59 6.36 2.36 6.94
C ARG A 59 6.48 0.89 7.23
N SER A 60 7.67 0.51 7.63
CA SER A 60 7.94 -0.87 8.01
C SER A 60 6.97 -1.28 9.12
N GLY A 61 6.40 -2.44 8.96
CA GLY A 61 5.44 -2.95 9.95
C GLY A 61 3.99 -2.58 9.68
N ASP A 62 3.74 -1.74 8.69
CA ASP A 62 2.36 -1.38 8.38
C ASP A 62 1.59 -2.59 7.87
N SER A 63 0.30 -2.60 8.17
CA SER A 63 -0.61 -3.64 7.70
C SER A 63 -1.64 -3.00 6.80
N LEU A 64 -1.73 -3.50 5.59
CA LEU A 64 -2.66 -2.99 4.60
C LEU A 64 -3.71 -4.04 4.29
N GLU A 65 -4.96 -3.61 4.28
CA GLU A 65 -6.06 -4.44 3.79
C GLU A 65 -6.57 -3.79 2.52
N ILE A 66 -6.48 -4.51 1.45
CA ILE A 66 -6.88 -3.99 0.15
C ILE A 66 -8.05 -4.80 -0.35
N VAL A 67 -9.17 -4.14 -0.54
CA VAL A 67 -10.38 -4.78 -1.04
C VAL A 67 -10.63 -4.29 -2.44
N GLN A 68 -10.69 -5.21 -3.38
CA GLN A 68 -10.92 -4.85 -4.77
C GLN A 68 -12.40 -4.95 -5.07
N PHE A 69 -12.94 -3.91 -5.65
CA PHE A 69 -14.34 -3.91 -6.02
C PHE A 69 -14.51 -4.77 -7.26
N VAL A 70 -15.56 -5.59 -7.23
CA VAL A 70 -15.85 -6.47 -8.34
C VAL A 70 -17.20 -6.13 -8.88
N GLY A 71 -17.38 -6.16 -10.12
CA GLY A 71 -18.64 -5.96 -10.67
C GLY A 71 -18.95 -4.59 -10.85
N GLY A 72 -19.24 -4.03 -10.81
CA GLY A 72 -19.46 -2.81 -11.03
C GLY A 72 -20.72 -2.50 -11.37
N GLY A 73 -21.12 -2.51 -11.51
CA GLY A 73 -22.36 -2.02 -11.66
C GLY A 73 -22.38 -0.67 -11.84
#